data_41f6811927de774dac2f57cfc86229c9
#
_entry.id   41f6811927de774dac2f57cfc86229c9
#
_cell.length_a   1.000
_cell.length_b   1.000
_cell.length_c   1.000
_cell.angle_alpha   90.00
_cell.angle_beta   90.00
_cell.angle_gamma   90.00
#
_symmetry.space_group_name_H-M   'P 1'
#
loop_
_entity.id
_entity.type
_entity.pdbx_description
1 polymer ?
#
loop_
_entity_poly.entity_id
_entity_poly.type
_entity_poly.pdbx_seq_one_letter_code
_entity_poly.pdbx_strand_id
1 'polypeptide(L)'
;MTLSASWDVYAHRHQNMELYGTEGAMFVPDPNFFGGEVQVAGNDTVVKTLPAWDHPFGVNNQKSQQGDVANYRAAGLADMAQAIMAKRDVRCGIERPLHAVEVMTAIMKSGETGKFVTLKSTCTRPKALGVDEAKALLK
;
A
#
# COMPACT_ATOMS: atom_id res chain seq x y z
N MET A 1 13.44 8.27 0.30
CA MET A 1 12.84 6.92 0.47
C MET A 1 13.93 5.89 0.22
N THR A 2 14.04 4.89 1.07
CA THR A 2 14.92 3.71 0.86
C THR A 2 14.03 2.52 0.52
N LEU A 3 14.38 1.77 -0.50
CA LEU A 3 13.72 0.51 -0.86
C LEU A 3 14.75 -0.61 -0.75
N SER A 4 14.42 -1.64 0.02
CA SER A 4 15.23 -2.86 0.12
C SER A 4 14.39 -4.05 -0.35
N ALA A 5 14.90 -4.80 -1.32
CA ALA A 5 14.24 -6.00 -1.82
C ALA A 5 15.30 -7.08 -2.07
N SER A 6 15.03 -8.30 -1.62
CA SER A 6 15.92 -9.45 -1.83
C SER A 6 15.11 -10.74 -1.78
N TRP A 7 15.50 -11.72 -2.60
CA TRP A 7 15.00 -13.10 -2.54
C TRP A 7 15.92 -14.03 -1.74
N ASP A 8 17.12 -13.53 -1.36
CA ASP A 8 18.19 -14.34 -0.74
C ASP A 8 18.30 -14.12 0.79
N VAL A 9 17.37 -13.36 1.36
CA VAL A 9 17.35 -13.10 2.81
C VAL A 9 16.40 -14.08 3.49
N TYR A 10 16.93 -14.94 4.37
CA TYR A 10 16.13 -15.91 5.09
C TYR A 10 15.21 -15.29 6.15
N ALA A 11 15.63 -14.20 6.78
CA ALA A 11 14.84 -13.48 7.77
C ALA A 11 15.30 -12.03 7.95
N HIS A 12 14.39 -11.17 8.34
CA HIS A 12 14.66 -9.77 8.75
C HIS A 12 13.72 -9.36 9.90
N ARG A 13 14.03 -8.23 10.53
CA ARG A 13 13.23 -7.68 11.63
C ARG A 13 12.58 -6.33 11.30
N HIS A 14 12.73 -5.85 10.07
CA HIS A 14 12.08 -4.63 9.60
C HIS A 14 10.60 -4.87 9.35
N GLN A 15 9.79 -3.86 9.61
CA GLN A 15 8.43 -3.85 9.12
C GLN A 15 8.41 -3.71 7.59
N ASN A 16 7.31 -4.11 6.96
CA ASN A 16 7.17 -4.00 5.51
C ASN A 16 7.26 -2.55 5.04
N MET A 17 6.77 -1.61 5.86
CA MET A 17 6.90 -0.17 5.61
C MET A 17 7.13 0.57 6.93
N GLU A 18 8.15 1.40 6.95
CA GLU A 18 8.51 2.24 8.08
C GLU A 18 8.58 3.70 7.63
N LEU A 19 7.87 4.58 8.32
CA LEU A 19 7.85 6.01 8.04
C LEU A 19 8.47 6.75 9.23
N TYR A 20 9.45 7.58 8.96
CA TYR A 20 10.16 8.38 9.96
C TYR A 20 9.96 9.85 9.66
N GLY A 21 9.39 10.58 10.62
CA GLY A 21 9.14 12.00 10.54
C GLY A 21 9.82 12.76 11.68
N THR A 22 9.70 14.07 11.66
CA THR A 22 10.28 14.96 12.69
C THR A 22 9.58 14.84 14.04
N GLU A 23 8.36 14.34 14.08
CA GLU A 23 7.56 14.25 15.32
C GLU A 23 7.30 12.80 15.75
N GLY A 24 7.77 11.82 14.99
CA GLY A 24 7.60 10.41 15.33
C GLY A 24 7.83 9.45 14.18
N ALA A 25 7.57 8.19 14.46
CA ALA A 25 7.66 7.09 13.51
C ALA A 25 6.32 6.38 13.39
N MET A 26 6.06 5.78 12.23
CA MET A 26 4.92 4.92 11.97
C MET A 26 5.39 3.62 11.33
N PHE A 27 4.90 2.52 11.85
CA PHE A 27 5.16 1.17 11.37
C PHE A 27 3.88 0.62 10.75
N VAL A 28 3.93 0.39 9.45
CA VAL A 28 2.76 -0.04 8.67
C VAL A 28 2.89 -1.53 8.37
N PRO A 29 1.84 -2.33 8.58
CA PRO A 29 1.85 -3.75 8.29
C PRO A 29 2.03 -4.00 6.79
N ASP A 30 2.08 -5.27 6.39
CA ASP A 30 2.25 -5.66 5.00
C ASP A 30 1.17 -5.03 4.10
N PRO A 31 1.52 -4.08 3.21
CA PRO A 31 0.58 -3.40 2.34
C PRO A 31 0.00 -4.32 1.25
N ASN A 32 0.47 -5.55 1.16
CA ASN A 32 -0.09 -6.59 0.30
C ASN A 32 -1.47 -7.08 0.79
N PHE A 33 -1.82 -6.79 2.04
CA PHE A 33 -3.10 -7.07 2.65
C PHE A 33 -3.85 -5.79 3.00
N PHE A 34 -5.15 -5.90 3.26
CA PHE A 34 -6.03 -4.75 3.50
C PHE A 34 -6.20 -4.41 4.98
N GLY A 35 -5.68 -5.25 5.86
CA GLY A 35 -5.74 -5.08 7.31
C GLY A 35 -4.37 -5.20 7.95
N GLY A 36 -4.36 -5.19 9.27
CA GLY A 36 -3.17 -5.31 10.10
C GLY A 36 -3.05 -4.16 11.10
N GLU A 37 -2.12 -4.29 12.03
CA GLU A 37 -1.90 -3.31 13.08
C GLU A 37 -0.95 -2.21 12.62
N VAL A 38 -1.39 -0.97 12.72
CA VAL A 38 -0.54 0.22 12.55
C VAL A 38 -0.01 0.62 13.91
N GLN A 39 1.31 0.79 14.01
CA GLN A 39 1.96 1.22 15.23
C GLN A 39 2.62 2.58 15.04
N VAL A 40 2.67 3.37 16.11
CA VAL A 40 3.28 4.70 16.11
C VAL A 40 4.17 4.86 17.34
N ALA A 41 5.21 5.67 17.20
CA ALA A 41 6.03 6.13 18.30
C ALA A 41 6.23 7.65 18.17
N GLY A 42 6.05 8.37 19.26
CA GLY A 42 6.31 9.82 19.35
C GLY A 42 7.60 10.13 20.12
N ASN A 43 7.69 11.31 20.67
CA ASN A 43 8.85 11.78 21.44
C ASN A 43 9.13 10.97 22.72
N ASP A 44 8.14 10.22 23.22
CA ASP A 44 8.31 9.31 24.35
C ASP A 44 9.02 7.99 23.98
N THR A 45 9.31 7.80 22.70
CA THR A 45 9.94 6.59 22.14
C THR A 45 9.19 5.28 22.41
N VAL A 46 7.97 5.35 22.92
CA VAL A 46 7.14 4.19 23.22
C VAL A 46 6.31 3.84 22.01
N VAL A 47 6.47 2.61 21.50
CA VAL A 47 5.67 2.10 20.39
C VAL A 47 4.27 1.74 20.89
N LYS A 48 3.25 2.31 20.27
CA LYS A 48 1.83 2.11 20.60
C LYS A 48 1.08 1.62 19.38
N THR A 49 0.24 0.61 19.53
CA THR A 49 -0.67 0.18 18.47
C THR A 49 -1.87 1.13 18.41
N LEU A 50 -2.19 1.62 17.25
CA LEU A 50 -3.38 2.43 17.02
C LEU A 50 -4.64 1.57 17.08
N PRO A 51 -5.79 2.13 17.52
CA PRO A 51 -7.07 1.45 17.41
C PRO A 51 -7.36 1.03 15.96
N ALA A 52 -7.92 -0.14 15.79
CA ALA A 52 -8.31 -0.62 14.45
C ALA A 52 -9.33 0.36 13.83
N TRP A 53 -9.13 0.67 12.56
CA TRP A 53 -10.11 1.42 11.80
C TRP A 53 -11.25 0.49 11.38
N ASP A 54 -12.49 0.87 11.70
CA ASP A 54 -13.68 0.10 11.30
C ASP A 54 -13.93 0.29 9.79
N HIS A 55 -13.18 -0.45 9.00
CA HIS A 55 -13.29 -0.42 7.54
C HIS A 55 -13.63 -1.82 7.02
N PRO A 56 -14.62 -1.97 6.11
CA PRO A 56 -15.09 -3.28 5.62
C PRO A 56 -13.98 -4.16 5.05
N PHE A 57 -13.01 -3.57 4.38
CA PHE A 57 -11.86 -4.31 3.83
C PHE A 57 -10.77 -4.63 4.87
N GLY A 58 -10.90 -4.15 6.11
CA GLY A 58 -10.03 -4.54 7.21
C GLY A 58 -10.43 -5.86 7.87
N VAL A 59 -11.59 -6.42 7.52
CA VAL A 59 -12.08 -7.67 8.10
C VAL A 59 -11.34 -8.87 7.49
N ASN A 60 -10.75 -9.71 8.34
CA ASN A 60 -10.06 -10.92 7.89
C ASN A 60 -11.02 -11.88 7.20
N ASN A 61 -10.68 -12.31 6.02
CA ASN A 61 -11.50 -13.17 5.16
C ASN A 61 -10.74 -14.32 4.52
N GLN A 62 -9.43 -14.44 4.77
CA GLN A 62 -8.60 -15.49 4.22
C GLN A 62 -7.63 -16.03 5.28
N LYS A 63 -7.47 -17.33 5.35
CA LYS A 63 -6.41 -17.99 6.13
C LYS A 63 -5.09 -17.96 5.40
N SER A 64 -4.02 -17.65 6.10
CA SER A 64 -2.65 -17.71 5.59
C SER A 64 -1.75 -18.47 6.56
N GLN A 65 -0.51 -18.76 6.15
CA GLN A 65 0.50 -19.40 7.02
C GLN A 65 0.91 -18.49 8.19
N GLN A 66 0.68 -17.20 8.08
CA GLN A 66 1.05 -16.18 9.07
C GLN A 66 -0.14 -15.72 9.93
N GLY A 67 -1.29 -16.39 9.79
CA GLY A 67 -2.55 -16.02 10.46
C GLY A 67 -3.64 -15.58 9.50
N ASP A 68 -4.77 -15.17 10.05
CA ASP A 68 -5.88 -14.70 9.25
C ASP A 68 -5.60 -13.29 8.70
N VAL A 69 -5.88 -13.07 7.44
CA VAL A 69 -5.60 -11.82 6.72
C VAL A 69 -6.83 -11.28 6.01
N ALA A 70 -6.89 -9.96 5.84
CA ALA A 70 -7.88 -9.29 5.03
C ALA A 70 -7.37 -9.21 3.57
N ASN A 71 -7.96 -9.97 2.68
CA ASN A 71 -7.55 -10.04 1.28
C ASN A 71 -8.74 -9.81 0.33
N TYR A 72 -8.80 -8.61 -0.23
CA TYR A 72 -9.88 -8.15 -1.11
C TYR A 72 -9.35 -7.75 -2.50
N ARG A 73 -8.49 -8.57 -3.09
CA ARG A 73 -7.81 -8.24 -4.35
C ARG A 73 -8.75 -7.93 -5.51
N ALA A 74 -9.95 -8.48 -5.53
CA ALA A 74 -10.96 -8.16 -6.52
C ALA A 74 -11.60 -6.77 -6.37
N ALA A 75 -11.37 -6.07 -5.24
CA ALA A 75 -11.95 -4.76 -4.96
C ALA A 75 -11.59 -3.71 -6.03
N GLY A 76 -10.37 -3.75 -6.56
CA GLY A 76 -9.94 -2.86 -7.64
C GLY A 76 -10.74 -3.07 -8.94
N LEU A 77 -11.03 -4.32 -9.28
CA LEU A 77 -11.86 -4.65 -10.44
C LEU A 77 -13.32 -4.23 -10.23
N ALA A 78 -13.85 -4.45 -9.02
CA ALA A 78 -15.21 -4.02 -8.67
C ALA A 78 -15.36 -2.49 -8.71
N ASP A 79 -14.38 -1.74 -8.18
CA ASP A 79 -14.37 -0.28 -8.28
C ASP A 79 -14.31 0.21 -9.72
N MET A 80 -13.51 -0.44 -10.57
CA MET A 80 -13.43 -0.11 -11.99
C MET A 80 -14.78 -0.35 -12.70
N ALA A 81 -15.43 -1.48 -12.45
CA ALA A 81 -16.74 -1.78 -13.03
C ALA A 81 -17.79 -0.75 -12.60
N GLN A 82 -17.85 -0.44 -11.30
CA GLN A 82 -18.75 0.60 -10.79
C GLN A 82 -18.43 1.99 -11.36
N ALA A 83 -17.15 2.33 -11.54
CA ALA A 83 -16.73 3.59 -12.11
C ALA A 83 -17.24 3.74 -13.56
N ILE A 84 -17.10 2.68 -14.37
CA ILE A 84 -17.59 2.64 -15.75
C ILE A 84 -19.12 2.83 -15.78
N MET A 85 -19.84 2.08 -14.96
CA MET A 85 -21.31 2.16 -14.89
C MET A 85 -21.80 3.55 -14.43
N ALA A 86 -21.12 4.15 -13.47
CA ALA A 86 -21.44 5.46 -12.92
C ALA A 86 -20.84 6.63 -13.73
N LYS A 87 -20.08 6.36 -14.79
CA LYS A 87 -19.37 7.36 -15.61
C LYS A 87 -18.50 8.31 -14.77
N ARG A 88 -17.82 7.77 -13.76
CA ARG A 88 -16.85 8.49 -12.93
C ARG A 88 -15.42 8.01 -13.23
N ASP A 89 -14.44 8.80 -12.81
CA ASP A 89 -13.05 8.39 -12.89
C ASP A 89 -12.77 7.13 -12.07
N VAL A 90 -11.92 6.27 -12.60
CA VAL A 90 -11.43 5.08 -11.90
C VAL A 90 -10.34 5.49 -10.89
N ARG A 91 -10.31 4.84 -9.72
CA ARG A 91 -9.26 5.13 -8.72
C ARG A 91 -7.88 4.67 -9.17
N CYS A 92 -7.81 3.58 -9.91
CA CYS A 92 -6.56 3.08 -10.48
C CYS A 92 -6.56 3.32 -12.01
N GLY A 93 -6.40 4.58 -12.41
CA GLY A 93 -6.21 4.96 -13.81
C GLY A 93 -4.87 4.44 -14.35
N ILE A 94 -4.74 4.41 -15.68
CA ILE A 94 -3.56 3.87 -16.39
C ILE A 94 -2.25 4.57 -16.02
N GLU A 95 -2.30 5.85 -15.67
CA GLU A 95 -1.13 6.65 -15.30
C GLU A 95 -0.40 6.10 -14.07
N ARG A 96 -1.13 5.45 -13.16
CA ARG A 96 -0.54 4.90 -11.93
C ARG A 96 0.29 3.64 -12.16
N PRO A 97 -0.22 2.57 -12.78
CA PRO A 97 0.61 1.42 -13.11
C PRO A 97 1.75 1.77 -14.08
N LEU A 98 1.53 2.72 -15.01
CA LEU A 98 2.60 3.21 -15.87
C LEU A 98 3.73 3.84 -15.06
N HIS A 99 3.41 4.72 -14.11
CA HIS A 99 4.40 5.35 -13.24
C HIS A 99 5.13 4.31 -12.37
N ALA A 100 4.40 3.34 -11.82
CA ALA A 100 5.00 2.26 -11.03
C ALA A 100 6.00 1.42 -11.86
N VAL A 101 5.66 1.06 -13.09
CA VAL A 101 6.55 0.32 -13.99
C VAL A 101 7.77 1.16 -14.35
N GLU A 102 7.61 2.46 -14.61
CA GLU A 102 8.73 3.35 -14.87
C GLU A 102 9.68 3.44 -13.67
N VAL A 103 9.15 3.56 -12.45
CA VAL A 103 9.97 3.55 -11.22
C VAL A 103 10.77 2.26 -11.12
N MET A 104 10.14 1.10 -11.29
CA MET A 104 10.82 -0.20 -11.22
C MET A 104 11.94 -0.33 -12.25
N THR A 105 11.68 0.03 -13.49
CA THR A 105 12.67 -0.03 -14.57
C THR A 105 13.79 1.00 -14.39
N ALA A 106 13.48 2.17 -13.83
CA ALA A 106 14.47 3.19 -13.53
C ALA A 106 15.42 2.76 -12.39
N ILE A 107 14.93 2.04 -11.38
CA ILE A 107 15.75 1.46 -10.31
C ILE A 107 16.75 0.48 -10.91
N MET A 108 16.32 -0.43 -11.77
CA MET A 108 17.21 -1.39 -12.46
C MET A 108 18.28 -0.66 -13.28
N LYS A 109 17.86 0.29 -14.10
CA LYS A 109 18.80 1.10 -14.92
C LYS A 109 19.78 1.89 -14.08
N SER A 110 19.35 2.44 -12.94
CA SER A 110 20.24 3.14 -12.00
C SER A 110 21.29 2.19 -11.42
N GLY A 111 20.89 0.96 -11.04
CA GLY A 111 21.81 -0.07 -10.57
C GLY A 111 22.85 -0.48 -11.61
N GLU A 112 22.42 -0.67 -12.86
CA GLU A 112 23.34 -1.04 -13.98
C GLU A 112 24.32 0.07 -14.33
N THR A 113 23.88 1.33 -14.29
CA THR A 113 24.70 2.46 -14.76
C THR A 113 25.42 3.23 -13.66
N GLY A 114 25.05 3.01 -12.39
CA GLY A 114 25.55 3.79 -11.25
C GLY A 114 25.13 5.27 -11.28
N LYS A 115 24.07 5.62 -12.04
CA LYS A 115 23.61 7.01 -12.24
C LYS A 115 22.18 7.20 -11.78
N PHE A 116 21.86 8.44 -11.40
CA PHE A 116 20.47 8.84 -11.19
C PHE A 116 19.67 8.75 -12.51
N VAL A 117 18.42 8.32 -12.40
CA VAL A 117 17.49 8.27 -13.53
C VAL A 117 16.34 9.22 -13.24
N THR A 118 16.10 10.18 -14.15
CA THR A 118 14.97 11.10 -14.06
C THR A 118 13.73 10.41 -14.62
N LEU A 119 12.65 10.36 -13.82
CA LEU A 119 11.36 9.85 -14.24
C LEU A 119 10.64 10.86 -15.14
N LYS A 120 9.88 10.38 -16.09
CA LYS A 120 9.10 11.20 -17.05
C LYS A 120 7.61 11.20 -16.74
N SER A 121 7.09 10.09 -16.20
CA SER A 121 5.68 9.99 -15.83
C SER A 121 5.44 10.52 -14.42
N THR A 122 4.21 10.95 -14.19
CA THR A 122 3.68 11.31 -12.89
C THR A 122 2.30 10.70 -12.72
N CYS A 123 1.83 10.56 -11.50
CA CYS A 123 0.44 10.21 -11.22
C CYS A 123 -0.09 10.98 -10.02
N THR A 124 -1.37 11.29 -10.05
CA THR A 124 -2.04 11.94 -8.93
C THR A 124 -2.48 10.88 -7.90
N ARG A 125 -2.47 11.28 -6.62
CA ARG A 125 -3.02 10.44 -5.56
C ARG A 125 -4.55 10.37 -5.71
N PRO A 126 -5.17 9.19 -5.78
CA PRO A 126 -6.62 9.08 -5.84
C PRO A 126 -7.23 9.42 -4.48
N LYS A 127 -8.51 9.77 -4.50
CA LYS A 127 -9.33 9.81 -3.29
C LYS A 127 -9.29 8.43 -2.61
N ALA A 128 -9.10 8.43 -1.29
CA ALA A 128 -9.18 7.19 -0.52
C ALA A 128 -10.58 6.57 -0.64
N LEU A 129 -10.64 5.24 -0.64
CA LEU A 129 -11.91 4.52 -0.60
C LEU A 129 -12.50 4.64 0.82
N GLY A 130 -13.62 5.33 0.94
CA GLY A 130 -14.33 5.50 2.20
C GLY A 130 -15.10 4.23 2.61
N VAL A 131 -15.54 4.21 3.87
CA VAL A 131 -16.29 3.07 4.45
C VAL A 131 -17.55 2.73 3.66
N ASP A 132 -18.34 3.74 3.31
CA ASP A 132 -19.61 3.52 2.59
C ASP A 132 -19.38 3.08 1.14
N GLU A 133 -18.38 3.65 0.48
CA GLU A 133 -17.95 3.24 -0.86
C GLU A 133 -17.45 1.78 -0.85
N ALA A 134 -16.67 1.40 0.18
CA ALA A 134 -16.21 0.02 0.36
C ALA A 134 -17.38 -0.95 0.60
N LYS A 135 -18.36 -0.58 1.43
CA LYS A 135 -19.58 -1.39 1.62
C LYS A 135 -20.36 -1.59 0.32
N ALA A 136 -20.38 -0.59 -0.54
CA ALA A 136 -21.06 -0.71 -1.84
C ALA A 136 -20.35 -1.68 -2.80
N LEU A 137 -19.02 -1.84 -2.66
CA LEU A 137 -18.24 -2.80 -3.47
C LEU A 137 -18.39 -4.26 -3.00
N LEU A 138 -18.88 -4.49 -1.78
CA LEU A 138 -19.09 -5.82 -1.20
C LEU A 138 -20.49 -6.39 -1.44
N LYS A 139 -21.38 -5.62 -2.05
CA LYS A 139 -22.75 -6.03 -2.42
C LYS A 139 -22.79 -6.59 -3.83
#